data_2bc5c9d928742531ee42ab6a2f0a746f
#
_entry.id   2bc5c9d928742531ee42ab6a2f0a746f
#
_cell.length_a   1.000
_cell.length_b   1.000
_cell.length_c   1.000
_cell.angle_alpha   90.00
_cell.angle_beta   90.00
_cell.angle_gamma   90.00
#
_symmetry.space_group_name_H-M   'P 1'
#
loop_
_entity.id
_entity.type
_entity.pdbx_description
1 polymer ?
#
loop_
_entity_poly.entity_id
_entity_poly.type
_entity_poly.pdbx_seq_one_letter_code
_entity_poly.pdbx_strand_id
1 'polypeptide(L)'
;YFGAYIAQDTRYEGASNKYPNKYTDFNNLVGKQHSTYFVYHKYGTEFPKAVAEQVKAAGGALQLAFEPDEGLNSVQNDAYLKQFAQDAKASGIPVFLRYASEMNGTWVPWNGNPTLYKQKFQLVAKVMHDNAPNVAMVWSPNSMPAEKVHDYYPGDASVDWLGMSIYSNPFNNGNVSLNTENVNPLTFLDTVYNKYP
;
A
#
# COMPACT_ATOMS: atom_id res chain seq x y z
N TYR A 1 12.00 -7.58 -8.84
CA TYR A 1 11.20 -8.16 -7.75
C TYR A 1 9.77 -8.30 -8.22
N PHE A 2 9.08 -9.39 -7.82
CA PHE A 2 7.68 -9.60 -8.13
C PHE A 2 6.89 -9.73 -6.83
N GLY A 3 5.73 -9.06 -6.79
CA GLY A 3 4.74 -9.22 -5.73
C GLY A 3 3.48 -9.92 -6.22
N ALA A 4 2.65 -10.37 -5.28
CA ALA A 4 1.37 -10.99 -5.59
C ALA A 4 0.25 -10.46 -4.67
N TYR A 5 -0.94 -10.28 -5.24
CA TYR A 5 -2.19 -10.11 -4.53
C TYR A 5 -3.05 -11.34 -4.79
N ILE A 6 -3.22 -12.18 -3.79
CA ILE A 6 -3.88 -13.48 -3.94
C ILE A 6 -5.24 -13.59 -3.23
N ALA A 7 -5.74 -12.49 -2.68
CA ALA A 7 -7.00 -12.50 -1.94
C ALA A 7 -8.23 -12.78 -2.82
N GLN A 8 -8.13 -12.51 -4.13
CA GLN A 8 -9.20 -12.79 -5.10
C GLN A 8 -9.07 -14.16 -5.77
N ASP A 9 -8.08 -14.95 -5.44
CA ASP A 9 -7.98 -16.31 -5.93
C ASP A 9 -8.96 -17.20 -5.16
N THR A 10 -9.96 -17.73 -5.84
CA THR A 10 -11.05 -18.52 -5.24
C THR A 10 -10.58 -19.74 -4.46
N ARG A 11 -9.36 -20.22 -4.75
CA ARG A 11 -8.73 -21.33 -3.99
C ARG A 11 -8.31 -20.90 -2.58
N TYR A 12 -8.13 -19.60 -2.33
CA TYR A 12 -7.63 -19.05 -1.08
C TYR A 12 -8.60 -18.05 -0.43
N GLU A 13 -9.86 -18.07 -0.82
CA GLU A 13 -10.89 -17.20 -0.24
C GLU A 13 -11.19 -17.60 1.23
N GLY A 14 -11.43 -16.57 2.04
CA GLY A 14 -11.83 -16.71 3.43
C GLY A 14 -10.75 -16.29 4.44
N ALA A 15 -11.00 -16.62 5.71
CA ALA A 15 -10.10 -16.23 6.80
C ALA A 15 -8.69 -16.83 6.62
N SER A 16 -7.67 -16.10 7.04
CA SER A 16 -6.27 -16.51 6.92
C SER A 16 -5.94 -17.85 7.59
N ASN A 17 -6.68 -18.22 8.65
CA ASN A 17 -6.52 -19.48 9.35
C ASN A 17 -7.03 -20.71 8.57
N LYS A 18 -7.89 -20.50 7.56
CA LYS A 18 -8.39 -21.59 6.69
C LYS A 18 -7.29 -22.15 5.78
N TYR A 19 -6.33 -21.30 5.40
CA TYR A 19 -5.24 -21.63 4.47
C TYR A 19 -3.89 -21.18 5.08
N PRO A 20 -3.36 -21.92 6.06
CA PRO A 20 -2.17 -21.50 6.81
C PRO A 20 -0.91 -21.34 5.96
N ASN A 21 -0.86 -22.00 4.80
CA ASN A 21 0.29 -21.99 3.90
C ASN A 21 0.00 -21.29 2.57
N LYS A 22 -1.07 -20.48 2.48
CA LYS A 22 -1.58 -19.98 1.19
C LYS A 22 -0.53 -19.30 0.31
N TYR A 23 0.40 -18.56 0.87
CA TYR A 23 1.44 -17.86 0.10
C TYR A 23 2.51 -18.83 -0.44
N THR A 24 2.92 -19.82 0.37
CA THR A 24 3.81 -20.89 -0.06
C THR A 24 3.14 -21.78 -1.11
N ASP A 25 1.88 -22.14 -0.89
CA ASP A 25 1.12 -22.95 -1.84
C ASP A 25 0.92 -22.22 -3.18
N PHE A 26 0.68 -20.90 -3.14
CA PHE A 26 0.60 -20.09 -4.33
C PHE A 26 1.94 -20.05 -5.08
N ASN A 27 3.07 -19.87 -4.38
CA ASN A 27 4.40 -19.94 -5.01
C ASN A 27 4.64 -21.27 -5.71
N ASN A 28 4.28 -22.37 -5.05
CA ASN A 28 4.43 -23.72 -5.62
C ASN A 28 3.54 -23.90 -6.87
N LEU A 29 2.30 -23.41 -6.80
CA LEU A 29 1.34 -23.50 -7.90
C LEU A 29 1.83 -22.78 -9.16
N VAL A 30 2.37 -21.56 -9.00
CA VAL A 30 2.83 -20.76 -10.14
C VAL A 30 4.31 -21.01 -10.51
N GLY A 31 4.99 -21.87 -9.76
CA GLY A 31 6.40 -22.19 -9.97
C GLY A 31 7.35 -21.00 -9.76
N LYS A 32 6.96 -20.02 -8.92
CA LYS A 32 7.72 -18.80 -8.73
C LYS A 32 7.65 -18.27 -7.30
N GLN A 33 8.83 -17.96 -6.73
CA GLN A 33 8.96 -17.25 -5.47
C GLN A 33 8.62 -15.77 -5.65
N HIS A 34 7.67 -15.25 -4.83
CA HIS A 34 7.34 -13.83 -4.79
C HIS A 34 8.11 -13.14 -3.67
N SER A 35 8.52 -11.90 -3.95
CA SER A 35 9.28 -11.08 -2.98
C SER A 35 8.36 -10.35 -2.02
N THR A 36 7.13 -10.02 -2.44
CA THR A 36 6.15 -9.28 -1.64
C THR A 36 4.76 -9.87 -1.82
N TYR A 37 3.94 -9.76 -0.76
CA TYR A 37 2.53 -10.12 -0.81
C TYR A 37 1.69 -8.94 -0.35
N PHE A 38 0.72 -8.56 -1.19
CA PHE A 38 -0.13 -7.42 -0.95
C PHE A 38 -1.41 -7.82 -0.23
N VAL A 39 -1.80 -7.02 0.78
CA VAL A 39 -3.11 -7.13 1.45
C VAL A 39 -3.67 -5.75 1.75
N TYR A 40 -5.00 -5.63 1.70
CA TYR A 40 -5.72 -4.47 2.21
C TYR A 40 -5.94 -4.59 3.71
N HIS A 41 -5.83 -3.46 4.41
CA HIS A 41 -5.99 -3.41 5.85
C HIS A 41 -6.61 -2.08 6.30
N LYS A 42 -7.74 -2.17 6.99
CA LYS A 42 -8.45 -1.00 7.50
C LYS A 42 -7.69 -0.38 8.69
N TYR A 43 -7.49 0.93 8.67
CA TYR A 43 -7.03 1.68 9.85
C TYR A 43 -8.03 1.49 11.01
N GLY A 44 -7.52 1.36 12.23
CA GLY A 44 -8.35 1.08 13.41
C GLY A 44 -8.49 -0.41 13.74
N THR A 45 -7.95 -1.32 12.91
CA THR A 45 -7.88 -2.75 13.20
C THR A 45 -6.46 -3.17 13.60
N GLU A 46 -6.32 -4.25 14.36
CA GLU A 46 -5.02 -4.73 14.83
C GLU A 46 -4.11 -5.15 13.66
N PHE A 47 -2.80 -5.04 13.85
CA PHE A 47 -1.82 -5.51 12.86
C PHE A 47 -2.09 -6.97 12.49
N PRO A 48 -2.06 -7.36 11.21
CA PRO A 48 -2.45 -8.68 10.74
C PRO A 48 -1.36 -9.74 10.99
N LYS A 49 -1.13 -10.10 12.26
CA LYS A 49 -0.06 -11.00 12.72
C LYS A 49 -0.05 -12.34 11.99
N ALA A 50 -1.23 -12.96 11.86
CA ALA A 50 -1.34 -14.27 11.17
C ALA A 50 -0.92 -14.18 9.68
N VAL A 51 -1.24 -13.07 9.01
CA VAL A 51 -0.80 -12.82 7.64
C VAL A 51 0.71 -12.63 7.59
N ALA A 52 1.26 -11.84 8.51
CA ALA A 52 2.70 -11.61 8.59
C ALA A 52 3.49 -12.91 8.82
N GLU A 53 3.00 -13.80 9.67
CA GLU A 53 3.59 -15.13 9.90
C GLU A 53 3.58 -16.00 8.64
N GLN A 54 2.48 -16.01 7.90
CA GLN A 54 2.37 -16.75 6.64
C GLN A 54 3.29 -16.18 5.55
N VAL A 55 3.39 -14.84 5.45
CA VAL A 55 4.31 -14.16 4.53
C VAL A 55 5.76 -14.47 4.90
N LYS A 56 6.07 -14.48 6.21
CA LYS A 56 7.40 -14.89 6.73
C LYS A 56 7.75 -16.32 6.32
N ALA A 57 6.81 -17.25 6.50
CA ALA A 57 7.00 -18.65 6.10
C ALA A 57 7.23 -18.80 4.59
N ALA A 58 6.64 -17.93 3.78
CA ALA A 58 6.86 -17.88 2.34
C ALA A 58 8.14 -17.13 1.93
N GLY A 59 8.92 -16.60 2.89
CA GLY A 59 10.18 -15.89 2.63
C GLY A 59 10.01 -14.54 1.94
N GLY A 60 8.84 -13.89 2.10
CA GLY A 60 8.50 -12.63 1.46
C GLY A 60 8.41 -11.44 2.44
N ALA A 61 8.14 -10.25 1.89
CA ALA A 61 7.78 -9.04 2.60
C ALA A 61 6.27 -8.78 2.51
N LEU A 62 5.71 -8.10 3.50
CA LEU A 62 4.31 -7.70 3.51
C LEU A 62 4.16 -6.31 2.88
N GLN A 63 3.37 -6.18 1.82
CA GLN A 63 2.91 -4.90 1.31
C GLN A 63 1.49 -4.66 1.83
N LEU A 64 1.35 -3.69 2.72
CA LEU A 64 0.11 -3.46 3.46
C LEU A 64 -0.53 -2.14 3.03
N ALA A 65 -1.69 -2.20 2.35
CA ALA A 65 -2.52 -1.02 2.11
C ALA A 65 -3.26 -0.66 3.40
N PHE A 66 -2.82 0.41 4.05
CA PHE A 66 -3.33 0.86 5.35
C PHE A 66 -4.30 2.02 5.16
N GLU A 67 -5.59 1.71 5.18
CA GLU A 67 -6.64 2.56 4.63
C GLU A 67 -7.52 3.18 5.72
N PRO A 68 -7.55 4.53 5.84
CA PRO A 68 -8.41 5.24 6.79
C PRO A 68 -9.82 5.43 6.22
N ASP A 69 -10.59 4.33 6.12
CA ASP A 69 -11.94 4.31 5.53
C ASP A 69 -12.93 5.27 6.21
N GLU A 70 -12.71 5.57 7.50
CA GLU A 70 -13.49 6.56 8.25
C GLU A 70 -13.01 8.01 8.00
N GLY A 71 -12.12 8.19 7.00
CA GLY A 71 -11.52 9.47 6.64
C GLY A 71 -10.31 9.86 7.48
N LEU A 72 -9.59 10.88 7.00
CA LEU A 72 -8.31 11.31 7.59
C LEU A 72 -8.41 11.77 9.05
N ASN A 73 -9.56 12.28 9.49
CA ASN A 73 -9.74 12.73 10.87
C ASN A 73 -9.70 11.60 11.90
N SER A 74 -9.96 10.36 11.49
CA SER A 74 -9.84 9.18 12.37
C SER A 74 -8.40 8.86 12.77
N VAL A 75 -7.43 9.33 11.99
CA VAL A 75 -6.01 9.01 12.18
C VAL A 75 -5.40 9.90 13.25
N GLN A 76 -4.96 9.30 14.35
CA GLN A 76 -4.43 10.01 15.52
C GLN A 76 -3.10 9.40 15.99
N ASN A 77 -2.28 10.21 16.67
CA ASN A 77 -1.11 9.71 17.39
C ASN A 77 -1.54 9.18 18.77
N ASP A 78 -2.12 8.01 18.78
CA ASP A 78 -2.73 7.38 19.95
C ASP A 78 -2.06 6.05 20.31
N ALA A 79 -2.61 5.39 21.31
CA ALA A 79 -2.14 4.09 21.77
C ALA A 79 -2.30 3.00 20.70
N TYR A 80 -3.39 3.08 19.90
CA TYR A 80 -3.65 2.15 18.81
C TYR A 80 -2.52 2.18 17.78
N LEU A 81 -2.19 3.37 17.23
CA LEU A 81 -1.19 3.49 16.17
C LEU A 81 0.21 3.07 16.66
N LYS A 82 0.55 3.38 17.91
CA LYS A 82 1.80 2.93 18.54
C LYS A 82 1.85 1.41 18.70
N GLN A 83 0.75 0.79 19.14
CA GLN A 83 0.66 -0.65 19.27
C GLN A 83 0.77 -1.34 17.91
N PHE A 84 0.11 -0.79 16.88
CA PHE A 84 0.23 -1.28 15.51
C PHE A 84 1.68 -1.29 15.02
N ALA A 85 2.43 -0.20 15.26
CA ALA A 85 3.85 -0.12 14.92
C ALA A 85 4.69 -1.15 15.70
N GLN A 86 4.44 -1.33 17.01
CA GLN A 86 5.12 -2.34 17.81
C GLN A 86 4.85 -3.77 17.32
N ASP A 87 3.64 -4.06 16.94
CA ASP A 87 3.26 -5.37 16.38
C ASP A 87 3.90 -5.61 15.00
N ALA A 88 3.97 -4.58 14.16
CA ALA A 88 4.68 -4.63 12.90
C ALA A 88 6.18 -4.91 13.11
N LYS A 89 6.83 -4.25 14.08
CA LYS A 89 8.20 -4.54 14.50
C LYS A 89 8.37 -5.98 14.95
N ALA A 90 7.47 -6.46 15.82
CA ALA A 90 7.52 -7.81 16.39
C ALA A 90 7.37 -8.91 15.33
N SER A 91 6.72 -8.65 14.20
CA SER A 91 6.60 -9.60 13.09
C SER A 91 7.96 -10.02 12.52
N GLY A 92 8.95 -9.11 12.59
CA GLY A 92 10.33 -9.37 12.16
C GLY A 92 10.47 -9.56 10.64
N ILE A 93 9.48 -9.16 9.83
CA ILE A 93 9.55 -9.14 8.37
C ILE A 93 9.60 -7.69 7.86
N PRO A 94 10.12 -7.45 6.65
CA PRO A 94 9.97 -6.15 6.01
C PRO A 94 8.49 -5.86 5.72
N VAL A 95 8.03 -4.64 6.04
CA VAL A 95 6.67 -4.19 5.76
C VAL A 95 6.74 -2.93 4.91
N PHE A 96 6.16 -2.97 3.73
CA PHE A 96 5.91 -1.79 2.89
C PHE A 96 4.53 -1.25 3.23
N LEU A 97 4.47 -0.20 4.05
CA LEU A 97 3.22 0.38 4.52
C LEU A 97 2.72 1.45 3.53
N ARG A 98 1.76 1.07 2.72
CA ARG A 98 1.11 1.91 1.71
C ARG A 98 -0.08 2.63 2.34
N TYR A 99 0.20 3.72 3.05
CA TYR A 99 -0.83 4.47 3.78
C TYR A 99 -1.65 5.35 2.85
N ALA A 100 -2.99 5.26 2.96
CA ALA A 100 -3.97 6.13 2.28
C ALA A 100 -3.62 6.33 0.80
N SER A 101 -3.47 5.22 0.07
CA SER A 101 -3.06 5.21 -1.35
C SER A 101 -4.12 5.81 -2.26
N GLU A 102 -3.72 6.17 -3.49
CA GLU A 102 -4.61 6.72 -4.54
C GLU A 102 -5.33 8.02 -4.16
N MET A 103 -4.73 8.80 -3.27
CA MET A 103 -5.29 10.02 -2.68
C MET A 103 -5.67 11.11 -3.68
N ASN A 104 -5.11 11.07 -4.88
CA ASN A 104 -5.45 11.97 -5.98
C ASN A 104 -6.76 11.60 -6.69
N GLY A 105 -7.32 10.41 -6.45
CA GLY A 105 -8.60 9.94 -7.00
C GLY A 105 -9.79 10.30 -6.12
N THR A 106 -10.94 10.54 -6.74
CA THR A 106 -12.18 10.92 -6.02
C THR A 106 -12.96 9.73 -5.46
N TRP A 107 -12.48 8.52 -5.66
CA TRP A 107 -13.11 7.27 -5.20
C TRP A 107 -12.71 6.84 -3.80
N VAL A 108 -11.80 7.57 -3.15
CA VAL A 108 -11.34 7.28 -1.79
C VAL A 108 -11.78 8.37 -0.80
N PRO A 109 -12.13 8.01 0.45
CA PRO A 109 -12.63 8.99 1.43
C PRO A 109 -11.56 9.95 1.96
N TRP A 110 -10.28 9.70 1.68
CA TRP A 110 -9.15 10.56 2.05
C TRP A 110 -8.71 11.51 0.94
N ASN A 111 -9.49 11.62 -0.16
CA ASN A 111 -9.29 12.63 -1.21
C ASN A 111 -9.85 14.00 -0.77
N GLY A 112 -9.46 15.07 -1.47
CA GLY A 112 -10.06 16.40 -1.39
C GLY A 112 -9.41 17.38 -0.42
N ASN A 113 -8.53 16.91 0.49
CA ASN A 113 -7.78 17.78 1.39
C ASN A 113 -6.29 17.43 1.43
N PRO A 114 -5.48 17.93 0.47
CA PRO A 114 -4.05 17.62 0.41
C PRO A 114 -3.27 18.04 1.66
N THR A 115 -3.64 19.15 2.28
CA THR A 115 -2.97 19.63 3.50
C THR A 115 -3.16 18.65 4.66
N LEU A 116 -4.38 18.24 4.91
CA LEU A 116 -4.67 17.27 5.97
C LEU A 116 -4.06 15.90 5.65
N TYR A 117 -4.11 15.46 4.39
CA TYR A 117 -3.47 14.22 3.95
C TYR A 117 -1.98 14.20 4.31
N LYS A 118 -1.24 15.25 3.91
CA LYS A 118 0.18 15.36 4.21
C LYS A 118 0.48 15.31 5.70
N GLN A 119 -0.31 16.04 6.51
CA GLN A 119 -0.17 16.02 7.97
C GLN A 119 -0.38 14.61 8.55
N LYS A 120 -1.38 13.89 8.06
CA LYS A 120 -1.67 12.53 8.55
C LYS A 120 -0.65 11.50 8.06
N PHE A 121 -0.18 11.62 6.83
CA PHE A 121 0.91 10.78 6.33
C PHE A 121 2.18 10.98 7.17
N GLN A 122 2.58 12.22 7.41
CA GLN A 122 3.73 12.58 8.25
C GLN A 122 3.59 12.06 9.69
N LEU A 123 2.38 12.12 10.26
CA LEU A 123 2.09 11.57 11.59
C LEU A 123 2.30 10.05 11.62
N VAL A 124 1.72 9.32 10.66
CA VAL A 124 1.88 7.86 10.57
C VAL A 124 3.34 7.50 10.33
N ALA A 125 4.02 8.17 9.40
CA ALA A 125 5.43 7.95 9.10
C ALA A 125 6.30 8.13 10.35
N LYS A 126 6.10 9.22 11.08
CA LYS A 126 6.85 9.45 12.33
C LYS A 126 6.65 8.32 13.34
N VAL A 127 5.41 7.87 13.54
CA VAL A 127 5.15 6.78 14.50
C VAL A 127 5.81 5.47 14.05
N MET A 128 5.77 5.17 12.75
CA MET A 128 6.41 3.97 12.20
C MET A 128 7.94 4.06 12.32
N HIS A 129 8.56 5.14 11.86
CA HIS A 129 10.02 5.32 11.94
C HIS A 129 10.53 5.26 13.37
N ASP A 130 9.81 5.85 14.33
CA ASP A 130 10.22 5.86 15.75
C ASP A 130 10.10 4.45 16.40
N ASN A 131 9.16 3.60 15.96
CA ASN A 131 8.81 2.37 16.67
C ASN A 131 9.05 1.07 15.90
N ALA A 132 9.13 1.09 14.57
CA ALA A 132 9.16 -0.08 13.70
C ALA A 132 10.16 0.09 12.54
N PRO A 133 11.48 -0.10 12.78
CA PRO A 133 12.52 0.12 11.76
C PRO A 133 12.45 -0.85 10.57
N ASN A 134 11.63 -1.88 10.64
CA ASN A 134 11.35 -2.81 9.55
C ASN A 134 10.16 -2.38 8.67
N VAL A 135 9.55 -1.22 8.96
CA VAL A 135 8.47 -0.63 8.17
C VAL A 135 9.03 0.46 7.28
N ALA A 136 8.78 0.35 5.98
CA ALA A 136 9.05 1.40 4.99
C ALA A 136 7.74 2.05 4.56
N MET A 137 7.68 3.37 4.64
CA MET A 137 6.50 4.16 4.24
C MET A 137 6.45 4.32 2.72
N VAL A 138 5.36 3.90 2.12
CA VAL A 138 5.15 3.97 0.67
C VAL A 138 4.11 5.04 0.34
N TRP A 139 4.52 6.11 -0.33
CA TRP A 139 3.60 7.06 -0.92
C TRP A 139 3.19 6.57 -2.32
N SER A 140 1.90 6.28 -2.51
CA SER A 140 1.41 5.57 -3.71
C SER A 140 0.17 6.24 -4.31
N PRO A 141 0.35 7.24 -5.18
CA PRO A 141 -0.75 7.81 -5.94
C PRO A 141 -1.28 6.84 -7.01
N ASN A 142 -2.47 7.14 -7.53
CA ASN A 142 -2.93 6.56 -8.79
C ASN A 142 -2.32 7.34 -9.96
N SER A 143 -2.07 6.69 -11.08
CA SER A 143 -1.57 7.33 -12.29
C SER A 143 -2.53 8.40 -12.85
N MET A 144 -3.82 8.30 -12.51
CA MET A 144 -4.85 9.26 -12.93
C MET A 144 -5.75 9.65 -11.74
N PRO A 145 -6.17 10.91 -11.63
CA PRO A 145 -5.77 12.08 -12.41
C PRO A 145 -4.34 12.54 -12.05
N ALA A 146 -3.49 12.71 -13.06
CA ALA A 146 -2.07 12.97 -12.86
C ALA A 146 -1.78 14.41 -12.34
N GLU A 147 -2.59 15.38 -12.71
CA GLU A 147 -2.39 16.79 -12.38
C GLU A 147 -2.44 17.10 -10.88
N LYS A 148 -3.14 16.28 -10.09
CA LYS A 148 -3.31 16.46 -8.64
C LYS A 148 -2.29 15.70 -7.79
N VAL A 149 -1.51 14.82 -8.38
CA VAL A 149 -0.59 13.94 -7.64
C VAL A 149 0.32 14.73 -6.72
N HIS A 150 0.92 15.80 -7.23
CA HIS A 150 1.92 16.58 -6.52
C HIS A 150 1.41 17.35 -5.31
N ASP A 151 0.11 17.69 -5.29
CA ASP A 151 -0.50 18.41 -4.18
C ASP A 151 -0.46 17.60 -2.87
N TYR A 152 -0.43 16.28 -3.00
CA TYR A 152 -0.48 15.32 -1.89
C TYR A 152 0.90 14.83 -1.42
N TYR A 153 1.99 15.27 -2.02
CA TYR A 153 3.32 14.77 -1.62
C TYR A 153 3.68 15.19 -0.20
N PRO A 154 3.93 14.24 0.73
CA PRO A 154 4.11 14.54 2.15
C PRO A 154 5.52 15.00 2.52
N GLY A 155 6.47 14.97 1.57
CA GLY A 155 7.87 15.34 1.77
C GLY A 155 8.80 14.16 2.01
N ASP A 156 10.06 14.33 1.59
CA ASP A 156 11.10 13.28 1.55
C ASP A 156 11.35 12.62 2.90
N ALA A 157 11.29 13.39 4.00
CA ALA A 157 11.50 12.86 5.36
C ALA A 157 10.46 11.82 5.80
N SER A 158 9.34 11.71 5.10
CA SER A 158 8.23 10.82 5.44
C SER A 158 8.02 9.69 4.45
N VAL A 159 8.74 9.69 3.32
CA VAL A 159 8.58 8.73 2.23
C VAL A 159 9.86 7.93 2.05
N ASP A 160 9.78 6.63 2.26
CA ASP A 160 10.90 5.71 2.03
C ASP A 160 10.85 5.11 0.62
N TRP A 161 9.65 4.92 0.08
CA TRP A 161 9.42 4.37 -1.24
C TRP A 161 8.30 5.11 -1.97
N LEU A 162 8.49 5.26 -3.27
CA LEU A 162 7.49 5.77 -4.18
C LEU A 162 6.81 4.60 -4.88
N GLY A 163 5.49 4.53 -4.76
CA GLY A 163 4.65 3.55 -5.43
C GLY A 163 3.70 4.21 -6.42
N MET A 164 3.00 3.40 -7.21
CA MET A 164 1.97 3.88 -8.11
C MET A 164 0.97 2.79 -8.44
N SER A 165 -0.32 3.15 -8.47
CA SER A 165 -1.37 2.30 -9.05
C SER A 165 -1.53 2.62 -10.53
N ILE A 166 -1.29 1.61 -11.37
CA ILE A 166 -1.45 1.69 -12.82
C ILE A 166 -2.34 0.53 -13.25
N TYR A 167 -3.43 0.84 -13.92
CA TYR A 167 -4.34 -0.17 -14.45
C TYR A 167 -4.45 0.00 -15.96
N SER A 168 -4.29 -1.11 -16.70
CA SER A 168 -4.74 -1.16 -18.09
C SER A 168 -6.26 -1.23 -18.10
N ASN A 169 -6.90 -0.26 -18.73
CA ASN A 169 -8.35 -0.23 -18.85
C ASN A 169 -8.75 -0.08 -20.32
N PRO A 170 -8.89 -1.20 -21.05
CA PRO A 170 -9.28 -1.19 -22.46
C PRO A 170 -10.74 -0.75 -22.69
N PHE A 171 -11.59 -0.70 -21.64
CA PHE A 171 -13.02 -0.46 -21.75
C PHE A 171 -13.45 0.83 -21.02
N ASN A 172 -12.98 1.96 -21.50
CA ASN A 172 -13.29 3.27 -20.90
C ASN A 172 -14.58 3.92 -21.40
N ASN A 173 -15.59 3.18 -21.79
CA ASN A 173 -16.84 3.72 -22.35
C ASN A 173 -16.61 4.79 -23.44
N GLY A 174 -15.59 4.61 -24.28
CA GLY A 174 -15.21 5.55 -25.35
C GLY A 174 -14.42 6.78 -24.89
N ASN A 175 -14.08 6.91 -23.60
CA ASN A 175 -13.25 8.01 -23.11
C ASN A 175 -11.77 7.66 -23.23
N VAL A 176 -11.15 8.10 -24.33
CA VAL A 176 -9.74 7.80 -24.67
C VAL A 176 -8.76 8.40 -23.65
N SER A 177 -9.12 9.49 -22.94
CA SER A 177 -8.26 10.13 -21.94
C SER A 177 -8.07 9.28 -20.67
N LEU A 178 -8.98 8.34 -20.43
CA LEU A 178 -8.89 7.38 -19.32
C LEU A 178 -8.29 6.03 -19.75
N ASN A 179 -7.97 5.90 -21.05
CA ASN A 179 -7.41 4.64 -21.59
C ASN A 179 -5.90 4.58 -21.32
N THR A 180 -5.52 3.79 -20.33
CA THR A 180 -4.11 3.61 -19.93
C THR A 180 -3.31 2.73 -20.88
N GLU A 181 -3.93 2.07 -21.86
CA GLU A 181 -3.22 1.32 -22.90
C GLU A 181 -2.35 2.23 -23.78
N ASN A 182 -2.78 3.48 -23.96
CA ASN A 182 -2.05 4.48 -24.73
C ASN A 182 -1.09 5.33 -23.88
N VAL A 183 -1.07 5.12 -22.56
CA VAL A 183 -0.14 5.80 -21.66
C VAL A 183 1.02 4.86 -21.37
N ASN A 184 2.21 5.22 -21.82
CA ASN A 184 3.40 4.48 -21.44
C ASN A 184 3.64 4.66 -19.92
N PRO A 185 3.43 3.61 -19.09
CA PRO A 185 3.59 3.73 -17.66
C PRO A 185 5.00 4.12 -17.24
N LEU A 186 6.01 3.80 -18.06
CA LEU A 186 7.39 4.17 -17.83
C LEU A 186 7.58 5.68 -17.91
N THR A 187 6.95 6.36 -18.88
CA THR A 187 7.04 7.81 -19.01
C THR A 187 6.47 8.53 -17.77
N PHE A 188 5.38 8.01 -17.22
CA PHE A 188 4.82 8.57 -15.99
C PHE A 188 5.72 8.28 -14.78
N LEU A 189 6.24 7.06 -14.65
CA LEU A 189 7.19 6.69 -13.60
C LEU A 189 8.45 7.55 -13.66
N ASP A 190 9.00 7.79 -14.84
CA ASP A 190 10.15 8.69 -15.06
C ASP A 190 9.85 10.12 -14.62
N THR A 191 8.66 10.63 -14.94
CA THR A 191 8.25 11.98 -14.53
C THR A 191 8.19 12.10 -13.01
N VAL A 192 7.63 11.11 -12.34
CA VAL A 192 7.53 11.09 -10.86
C VAL A 192 8.91 10.86 -10.24
N TYR A 193 9.69 9.90 -10.73
CA TYR A 193 11.04 9.62 -10.24
C TYR A 193 11.98 10.83 -10.35
N ASN A 194 11.97 11.53 -11.48
CA ASN A 194 12.80 12.70 -11.68
C ASN A 194 12.40 13.91 -10.80
N LYS A 195 11.19 13.91 -10.29
CA LYS A 195 10.69 14.97 -9.41
C LYS A 195 10.95 14.70 -7.93
N TYR A 196 11.03 13.45 -7.56
CA TYR A 196 11.22 12.99 -6.18
C TYR A 196 12.41 12.01 -6.10
N PRO A 197 13.65 12.55 -6.20
CA PRO A 197 14.85 11.72 -6.18
C PRO A 197 15.14 11.07 -4.83
#